data_4b6022b0719cc54edd7f4a80f0965a1f
#
_entry.id   4b6022b0719cc54edd7f4a80f0965a1f
#
_cell.length_a   1.000
_cell.length_b   1.000
_cell.length_c   1.000
_cell.angle_alpha   90.00
_cell.angle_beta   90.00
_cell.angle_gamma   90.00
#
_symmetry.space_group_name_H-M   'P 1'
#
loop_
_entity.id
_entity.type
_entity.pdbx_description
1 polymer ?
#
loop_
_entity_poly.entity_id
_entity_poly.type
_entity_poly.pdbx_seq_one_letter_code
_entity_poly.pdbx_strand_id
1 'polypeptide(L)'
;AEVRKALTQDDPALAILHKDYGSPEEMIFDEWETPGEIIHRWQANGRKVGFTNGCFDIIHSGHIAYLTEARRLCDRLIIGLNCDNSVRRLKGENRPVNPQKDRALVLAALKAVDMVVIFGERDKENDQACLILDALKPDIYFKGGDYSPQTLPEASTVKKYGGDVFFCSILEGKSTTGIIDAVFFNRQKKGLPESA
;
A
#
# COMPACT_ATOMS: atom_id res chain seq x y z
N ALA A 1 30.17 -9.62 5.36
CA ALA A 1 30.38 -10.31 4.07
C ALA A 1 30.48 -11.85 4.25
N GLU A 2 31.04 -12.34 5.36
CA GLU A 2 31.20 -13.80 5.58
C GLU A 2 29.90 -14.52 6.00
N VAL A 3 29.00 -13.87 6.74
CA VAL A 3 27.72 -14.47 7.15
C VAL A 3 26.80 -14.72 5.96
N ARG A 4 26.87 -13.89 4.89
CA ARG A 4 26.09 -14.10 3.66
C ARG A 4 26.51 -15.34 2.84
N LYS A 5 27.72 -15.87 3.07
CA LYS A 5 28.27 -17.00 2.31
C LYS A 5 27.92 -18.37 2.90
N ALA A 6 27.41 -18.40 4.14
CA ALA A 6 27.12 -19.63 4.87
C ALA A 6 25.68 -20.15 4.71
N LEU A 7 24.77 -19.33 4.14
CA LEU A 7 23.37 -19.69 3.95
C LEU A 7 23.13 -19.99 2.46
N THR A 8 22.63 -21.17 2.15
CA THR A 8 22.27 -21.55 0.76
C THR A 8 20.98 -20.84 0.33
N GLN A 9 20.83 -20.55 -0.94
CA GLN A 9 19.68 -19.81 -1.51
C GLN A 9 18.30 -20.43 -1.20
N ASP A 10 18.24 -21.70 -0.77
CA ASP A 10 17.01 -22.43 -0.49
C ASP A 10 16.66 -22.52 0.99
N ASP A 11 17.39 -21.83 1.89
CA ASP A 11 17.10 -21.85 3.32
C ASP A 11 15.88 -20.94 3.65
N PRO A 12 14.79 -21.48 4.23
CA PRO A 12 13.63 -20.68 4.64
C PRO A 12 13.98 -19.53 5.62
N ALA A 13 15.04 -19.68 6.41
CA ALA A 13 15.55 -18.64 7.30
C ALA A 13 16.12 -17.45 6.51
N LEU A 14 16.69 -17.69 5.33
CA LEU A 14 17.19 -16.64 4.42
C LEU A 14 16.06 -15.73 3.91
N ALA A 15 14.90 -16.29 3.61
CA ALA A 15 13.76 -15.50 3.16
C ALA A 15 13.27 -14.52 4.25
N ILE A 16 13.40 -14.92 5.53
CA ILE A 16 13.12 -14.05 6.68
C ILE A 16 14.22 -12.98 6.83
N LEU A 17 15.49 -13.39 6.73
CA LEU A 17 16.65 -12.50 6.81
C LEU A 17 16.70 -11.49 5.66
N HIS A 18 16.33 -11.88 4.43
CA HIS A 18 16.27 -10.96 3.29
C HIS A 18 15.23 -9.84 3.49
N LYS A 19 14.09 -10.15 4.13
CA LYS A 19 13.11 -9.14 4.48
C LYS A 19 13.63 -8.17 5.55
N ASP A 20 14.41 -8.67 6.50
CA ASP A 20 14.91 -7.87 7.63
C ASP A 20 16.15 -7.00 7.25
N TYR A 21 16.84 -7.32 6.13
CA TYR A 21 18.10 -6.67 5.74
C TYR A 21 18.20 -6.29 4.25
N GLY A 22 17.15 -6.55 3.44
CA GLY A 22 17.05 -6.08 2.05
C GLY A 22 16.75 -4.58 1.99
N SER A 23 17.12 -3.94 0.89
CA SER A 23 16.74 -2.55 0.65
C SER A 23 15.23 -2.47 0.40
N PRO A 24 14.50 -1.50 1.02
CA PRO A 24 13.07 -1.32 0.76
C PRO A 24 12.75 -1.12 -0.73
N GLU A 25 13.67 -0.55 -1.51
CA GLU A 25 13.52 -0.29 -2.94
C GLU A 25 13.35 -1.58 -3.77
N GLU A 26 13.93 -2.71 -3.30
CA GLU A 26 13.84 -4.01 -4.00
C GLU A 26 12.40 -4.56 -4.09
N MET A 27 11.50 -4.04 -3.27
CA MET A 27 10.09 -4.47 -3.23
C MET A 27 9.12 -3.36 -3.68
N ILE A 28 9.61 -2.39 -4.47
CA ILE A 28 8.80 -1.34 -5.08
C ILE A 28 8.77 -1.56 -6.60
N PHE A 29 7.56 -1.63 -7.17
CA PHE A 29 7.34 -1.89 -8.59
C PHE A 29 6.41 -0.86 -9.20
N ASP A 30 6.70 -0.42 -10.42
CA ASP A 30 5.84 0.44 -11.26
C ASP A 30 5.22 -0.32 -12.44
N GLU A 31 5.50 -1.62 -12.54
CA GLU A 31 4.88 -2.60 -13.44
C GLU A 31 4.19 -3.71 -12.62
N TRP A 32 3.40 -4.59 -13.25
CA TRP A 32 2.59 -5.57 -12.53
C TRP A 32 2.96 -7.03 -12.82
N GLU A 33 3.77 -7.28 -13.81
CA GLU A 33 4.16 -8.61 -14.26
C GLU A 33 5.00 -9.32 -13.20
N THR A 34 6.11 -8.71 -12.77
CA THR A 34 6.99 -9.27 -11.72
C THR A 34 6.28 -9.43 -10.37
N PRO A 35 5.53 -8.42 -9.85
CA PRO A 35 4.66 -8.60 -8.68
C PRO A 35 3.70 -9.78 -8.82
N GLY A 36 3.06 -9.94 -9.96
CA GLY A 36 2.12 -11.05 -10.21
C GLY A 36 2.80 -12.43 -10.09
N GLU A 37 4.00 -12.58 -10.64
CA GLU A 37 4.79 -13.80 -10.51
C GLU A 37 5.21 -14.09 -9.07
N ILE A 38 5.62 -13.05 -8.32
CA ILE A 38 6.00 -13.18 -6.91
C ILE A 38 4.79 -13.62 -6.08
N ILE A 39 3.64 -12.98 -6.28
CA ILE A 39 2.38 -13.31 -5.60
C ILE A 39 1.99 -14.76 -5.87
N HIS A 40 1.98 -15.16 -7.13
CA HIS A 40 1.65 -16.54 -7.52
C HIS A 40 2.58 -17.57 -6.85
N ARG A 41 3.88 -17.28 -6.76
CA ARG A 41 4.83 -18.14 -6.02
C ARG A 41 4.52 -18.20 -4.54
N TRP A 42 4.16 -17.08 -3.89
CA TRP A 42 3.76 -17.09 -2.49
C TRP A 42 2.52 -17.94 -2.26
N GLN A 43 1.48 -17.77 -3.10
CA GLN A 43 0.23 -18.55 -3.04
C GLN A 43 0.47 -20.04 -3.30
N ALA A 44 1.28 -20.39 -4.29
CA ALA A 44 1.67 -21.78 -4.57
C ALA A 44 2.40 -22.46 -3.39
N ASN A 45 3.10 -21.66 -2.55
CA ASN A 45 3.73 -22.13 -1.31
C ASN A 45 2.80 -21.99 -0.08
N GLY A 46 1.50 -21.90 -0.28
CA GLY A 46 0.49 -21.84 0.79
C GLY A 46 0.48 -20.55 1.60
N ARG A 47 1.08 -19.45 1.07
CA ARG A 47 1.04 -18.15 1.73
C ARG A 47 -0.21 -17.39 1.35
N LYS A 48 -0.92 -16.86 2.33
CA LYS A 48 -2.09 -16.01 2.14
C LYS A 48 -1.64 -14.59 1.83
N VAL A 49 -2.00 -14.08 0.67
CA VAL A 49 -1.60 -12.76 0.19
C VAL A 49 -2.74 -11.76 0.36
N GLY A 50 -2.49 -10.68 1.09
CA GLY A 50 -3.39 -9.56 1.25
C GLY A 50 -2.99 -8.38 0.38
N PHE A 51 -3.97 -7.60 -0.05
CA PHE A 51 -3.78 -6.37 -0.81
C PHE A 51 -4.63 -5.25 -0.24
N THR A 52 -4.10 -4.06 -0.19
CA THR A 52 -4.85 -2.82 0.02
C THR A 52 -4.34 -1.72 -0.88
N ASN A 53 -5.13 -0.67 -1.11
CA ASN A 53 -4.70 0.45 -1.92
C ASN A 53 -5.01 1.79 -1.27
N GLY A 54 -4.27 2.83 -1.71
CA GLY A 54 -4.51 4.18 -1.28
C GLY A 54 -3.48 5.19 -1.75
N CYS A 55 -3.75 6.46 -1.45
CA CYS A 55 -2.84 7.56 -1.75
C CYS A 55 -1.62 7.58 -0.82
N PHE A 56 -1.80 7.26 0.45
CA PHE A 56 -0.75 7.23 1.48
C PHE A 56 0.20 8.44 1.43
N ASP A 57 -0.38 9.63 1.28
CA ASP A 57 0.39 10.84 1.02
C ASP A 57 1.25 11.27 2.21
N ILE A 58 0.66 11.42 3.39
CA ILE A 58 1.38 11.61 4.66
C ILE A 58 0.98 10.45 5.58
N ILE A 59 1.96 9.61 5.93
CA ILE A 59 1.74 8.48 6.84
C ILE A 59 1.47 8.99 8.26
N HIS A 60 0.47 8.40 8.91
CA HIS A 60 0.07 8.69 10.29
C HIS A 60 -0.35 7.41 11.02
N SER A 61 -0.57 7.53 12.33
CA SER A 61 -0.90 6.38 13.20
C SER A 61 -2.15 5.61 12.74
N GLY A 62 -3.11 6.27 12.10
CA GLY A 62 -4.28 5.59 11.50
C GLY A 62 -3.89 4.62 10.39
N HIS A 63 -2.95 5.00 9.51
CA HIS A 63 -2.40 4.09 8.50
C HIS A 63 -1.66 2.90 9.16
N ILE A 64 -0.85 3.17 10.19
CA ILE A 64 -0.10 2.10 10.89
C ILE A 64 -1.05 1.09 11.54
N ALA A 65 -2.09 1.55 12.24
CA ALA A 65 -3.09 0.69 12.86
C ALA A 65 -3.78 -0.19 11.81
N TYR A 66 -4.27 0.43 10.74
CA TYR A 66 -4.92 -0.24 9.62
C TYR A 66 -4.03 -1.30 8.96
N LEU A 67 -2.81 -0.94 8.56
CA LEU A 67 -1.88 -1.86 7.90
C LEU A 67 -1.45 -3.00 8.84
N THR A 68 -1.33 -2.72 10.13
CA THR A 68 -1.03 -3.75 11.14
C THR A 68 -2.18 -4.73 11.30
N GLU A 69 -3.43 -4.27 11.29
CA GLU A 69 -4.61 -5.14 11.33
C GLU A 69 -4.67 -6.03 10.09
N ALA A 70 -4.56 -5.44 8.88
CA ALA A 70 -4.53 -6.18 7.62
C ALA A 70 -3.43 -7.26 7.61
N ARG A 71 -2.21 -6.92 8.05
CA ARG A 71 -1.06 -7.84 8.09
C ARG A 71 -1.25 -9.03 9.02
N ARG A 72 -2.07 -8.92 10.07
CA ARG A 72 -2.39 -10.03 10.97
C ARG A 72 -3.28 -11.09 10.34
N LEU A 73 -3.97 -10.75 9.26
CA LEU A 73 -4.95 -11.62 8.57
C LEU A 73 -4.37 -12.28 7.31
N CYS A 74 -3.11 -11.98 6.97
CA CYS A 74 -2.42 -12.55 5.81
C CYS A 74 -0.93 -12.79 6.11
N ASP A 75 -0.27 -13.62 5.29
CA ASP A 75 1.17 -13.91 5.40
C ASP A 75 2.02 -12.86 4.68
N ARG A 76 1.47 -12.22 3.65
CA ARG A 76 2.11 -11.17 2.85
C ARG A 76 1.12 -10.05 2.59
N LEU A 77 1.52 -8.80 2.84
CA LEU A 77 0.69 -7.62 2.60
C LEU A 77 1.29 -6.75 1.49
N ILE A 78 0.51 -6.52 0.45
CA ILE A 78 0.86 -5.71 -0.70
C ILE A 78 0.09 -4.40 -0.63
N ILE A 79 0.78 -3.31 -0.94
CA ILE A 79 0.18 -1.99 -1.06
C ILE A 79 0.09 -1.59 -2.53
N GLY A 80 -1.12 -1.39 -3.04
CA GLY A 80 -1.37 -0.64 -4.26
C GLY A 80 -1.28 0.86 -3.96
N LEU A 81 -0.23 1.50 -4.46
CA LEU A 81 0.00 2.93 -4.25
C LEU A 81 -0.49 3.72 -5.45
N ASN A 82 -1.46 4.62 -5.25
CA ASN A 82 -1.89 5.53 -6.30
C ASN A 82 -0.71 6.41 -6.76
N CYS A 83 -0.44 6.46 -8.06
CA CYS A 83 0.56 7.36 -8.65
C CYS A 83 0.21 8.83 -8.42
N ASP A 84 1.15 9.74 -8.66
CA ASP A 84 0.94 11.18 -8.40
C ASP A 84 -0.22 11.75 -9.21
N ASN A 85 -0.36 11.35 -10.47
CA ASN A 85 -1.45 11.80 -11.33
C ASN A 85 -2.82 11.31 -10.82
N SER A 86 -2.90 10.07 -10.37
CA SER A 86 -4.11 9.52 -9.73
C SER A 86 -4.46 10.30 -8.46
N VAL A 87 -3.48 10.60 -7.61
CA VAL A 87 -3.73 11.39 -6.39
C VAL A 87 -4.24 12.79 -6.72
N ARG A 88 -3.69 13.48 -7.75
CA ARG A 88 -4.20 14.79 -8.19
C ARG A 88 -5.66 14.71 -8.61
N ARG A 89 -6.05 13.71 -9.41
CA ARG A 89 -7.45 13.52 -9.82
C ARG A 89 -8.37 13.27 -8.63
N LEU A 90 -7.92 12.50 -7.64
CA LEU A 90 -8.73 12.11 -6.48
C LEU A 90 -8.80 13.18 -5.37
N LYS A 91 -7.74 13.98 -5.19
CA LYS A 91 -7.57 14.86 -4.02
C LYS A 91 -7.32 16.34 -4.37
N GLY A 92 -7.20 16.66 -5.67
CA GLY A 92 -6.95 18.03 -6.17
C GLY A 92 -5.47 18.30 -6.46
N GLU A 93 -5.23 19.39 -7.22
CA GLU A 93 -3.92 19.72 -7.79
C GLU A 93 -2.79 19.95 -6.76
N ASN A 94 -3.15 20.34 -5.53
CA ASN A 94 -2.19 20.55 -4.43
C ASN A 94 -1.79 19.24 -3.74
N ARG A 95 -2.17 18.08 -4.28
CA ARG A 95 -1.85 16.77 -3.74
C ARG A 95 -1.27 15.87 -4.85
N PRO A 96 -0.36 14.94 -4.54
CA PRO A 96 0.15 14.64 -3.20
C PRO A 96 1.17 15.68 -2.71
N VAL A 97 1.39 15.72 -1.40
CA VAL A 97 2.48 16.49 -0.75
C VAL A 97 3.82 15.81 -1.01
N ASN A 98 3.86 14.47 -0.87
CA ASN A 98 5.05 13.66 -1.13
C ASN A 98 4.93 12.97 -2.49
N PRO A 99 5.97 13.04 -3.36
CA PRO A 99 5.96 12.33 -4.64
C PRO A 99 5.88 10.82 -4.45
N GLN A 100 5.35 10.11 -5.45
CA GLN A 100 5.09 8.67 -5.35
C GLN A 100 6.31 7.84 -4.97
N LYS A 101 7.52 8.24 -5.38
CA LYS A 101 8.77 7.54 -5.03
C LYS A 101 9.03 7.58 -3.52
N ASP A 102 8.86 8.74 -2.91
CA ASP A 102 9.06 8.91 -1.46
C ASP A 102 7.96 8.19 -0.67
N ARG A 103 6.70 8.28 -1.13
CA ARG A 103 5.57 7.56 -0.54
C ARG A 103 5.77 6.05 -0.58
N ALA A 104 6.24 5.53 -1.72
CA ALA A 104 6.54 4.11 -1.89
C ALA A 104 7.65 3.65 -0.96
N LEU A 105 8.74 4.42 -0.85
CA LEU A 105 9.87 4.10 0.01
C LEU A 105 9.46 4.05 1.49
N VAL A 106 8.69 5.05 1.96
CA VAL A 106 8.17 5.07 3.33
C VAL A 106 7.29 3.85 3.61
N LEU A 107 6.41 3.48 2.68
CA LEU A 107 5.54 2.30 2.82
C LEU A 107 6.33 0.99 2.84
N ALA A 108 7.30 0.83 1.93
CA ALA A 108 8.13 -0.37 1.83
C ALA A 108 9.00 -0.60 3.08
N ALA A 109 9.36 0.49 3.78
CA ALA A 109 10.10 0.42 5.06
C ALA A 109 9.22 0.02 6.26
N LEU A 110 7.89 0.00 6.12
CA LEU A 110 7.00 -0.40 7.22
C LEU A 110 7.04 -1.93 7.42
N LYS A 111 7.21 -2.36 8.66
CA LYS A 111 7.24 -3.78 9.04
C LYS A 111 6.02 -4.58 8.56
N ALA A 112 4.87 -3.94 8.45
CA ALA A 112 3.62 -4.58 8.03
C ALA A 112 3.56 -4.82 6.51
N VAL A 113 4.40 -4.18 5.69
CA VAL A 113 4.35 -4.16 4.23
C VAL A 113 5.41 -5.08 3.65
N ASP A 114 5.02 -5.95 2.73
CA ASP A 114 5.94 -6.86 2.04
C ASP A 114 6.28 -6.37 0.62
N MET A 115 5.37 -5.60 -0.01
CA MET A 115 5.54 -5.11 -1.39
C MET A 115 4.71 -3.85 -1.62
N VAL A 116 5.21 -2.95 -2.46
CA VAL A 116 4.48 -1.77 -2.94
C VAL A 116 4.42 -1.83 -4.48
N VAL A 117 3.23 -1.70 -5.04
CA VAL A 117 3.02 -1.67 -6.50
C VAL A 117 2.30 -0.38 -6.87
N ILE A 118 2.93 0.44 -7.71
CA ILE A 118 2.37 1.72 -8.13
C ILE A 118 1.34 1.49 -9.23
N PHE A 119 0.19 2.17 -9.14
CA PHE A 119 -0.91 2.07 -10.10
C PHE A 119 -1.62 3.42 -10.32
N GLY A 120 -2.56 3.47 -11.28
CA GLY A 120 -3.40 4.64 -11.55
C GLY A 120 -3.04 5.40 -12.83
N GLU A 121 -1.89 5.11 -13.48
CA GLU A 121 -1.59 5.66 -14.81
C GLU A 121 -2.37 4.96 -15.92
N ARG A 122 -2.61 3.66 -15.79
CA ARG A 122 -3.33 2.83 -16.76
C ARG A 122 -4.85 2.95 -16.61
N ASP A 123 -5.32 3.33 -15.41
CA ASP A 123 -6.74 3.38 -15.04
C ASP A 123 -7.20 4.83 -14.82
N LYS A 124 -6.97 5.66 -15.83
CA LYS A 124 -7.23 7.11 -15.74
C LYS A 124 -8.71 7.47 -15.56
N GLU A 125 -9.62 6.59 -15.94
CA GLU A 125 -11.05 6.88 -15.90
C GLU A 125 -11.65 6.70 -14.50
N ASN A 126 -11.14 5.76 -13.70
CA ASN A 126 -11.75 5.38 -12.44
C ASN A 126 -10.86 5.57 -11.22
N ASP A 127 -9.54 5.59 -11.35
CA ASP A 127 -8.56 5.59 -10.24
C ASP A 127 -8.84 4.52 -9.16
N GLN A 128 -9.60 3.49 -9.54
CA GLN A 128 -9.98 2.35 -8.72
C GLN A 128 -8.96 1.22 -8.89
N ALA A 129 -8.85 0.37 -7.89
CA ALA A 129 -7.89 -0.72 -7.93
C ALA A 129 -8.35 -1.95 -8.74
N CYS A 130 -9.42 -1.87 -9.54
CA CYS A 130 -9.99 -3.02 -10.23
C CYS A 130 -9.01 -3.69 -11.20
N LEU A 131 -8.27 -2.93 -12.00
CA LEU A 131 -7.32 -3.48 -12.97
C LEU A 131 -6.13 -4.17 -12.28
N ILE A 132 -5.55 -3.53 -11.26
CA ILE A 132 -4.42 -4.12 -10.53
C ILE A 132 -4.86 -5.34 -9.71
N LEU A 133 -6.05 -5.35 -9.15
CA LEU A 133 -6.62 -6.51 -8.45
C LEU A 133 -6.86 -7.68 -9.39
N ASP A 134 -7.36 -7.43 -10.61
CA ASP A 134 -7.55 -8.49 -11.62
C ASP A 134 -6.21 -9.04 -12.13
N ALA A 135 -5.16 -8.21 -12.19
CA ALA A 135 -3.82 -8.64 -12.57
C ALA A 135 -3.13 -9.44 -11.46
N LEU A 136 -3.18 -8.98 -10.22
CA LEU A 136 -2.42 -9.55 -9.10
C LEU A 136 -3.15 -10.69 -8.38
N LYS A 137 -4.47 -10.70 -8.37
CA LYS A 137 -5.35 -11.72 -7.76
C LYS A 137 -4.98 -12.10 -6.32
N PRO A 138 -4.88 -11.14 -5.38
CA PRO A 138 -4.60 -11.44 -3.99
C PRO A 138 -5.73 -12.25 -3.35
N ASP A 139 -5.42 -13.03 -2.29
CA ASP A 139 -6.44 -13.85 -1.59
C ASP A 139 -7.41 -12.98 -0.79
N ILE A 140 -6.94 -11.84 -0.24
CA ILE A 140 -7.78 -10.91 0.51
C ILE A 140 -7.55 -9.48 0.03
N TYR A 141 -8.63 -8.76 -0.23
CA TYR A 141 -8.62 -7.32 -0.41
C TYR A 141 -9.08 -6.61 0.87
N PHE A 142 -8.20 -5.79 1.42
CA PHE A 142 -8.50 -4.99 2.61
C PHE A 142 -8.96 -3.58 2.22
N LYS A 143 -10.02 -3.10 2.85
CA LYS A 143 -10.48 -1.72 2.72
C LYS A 143 -10.73 -1.12 4.11
N GLY A 144 -10.26 0.09 4.34
CA GLY A 144 -10.57 0.85 5.54
C GLY A 144 -11.78 1.75 5.30
N GLY A 145 -12.66 1.88 6.28
CA GLY A 145 -13.80 2.79 6.25
C GLY A 145 -15.16 2.12 6.25
N ASP A 146 -16.19 2.95 6.23
CA ASP A 146 -17.60 2.55 6.28
C ASP A 146 -18.12 2.10 4.89
N TYR A 147 -17.36 1.21 4.24
CA TYR A 147 -17.80 0.58 2.99
C TYR A 147 -18.58 -0.69 3.28
N SER A 148 -19.50 -1.01 2.38
CA SER A 148 -20.14 -2.32 2.33
C SER A 148 -19.76 -3.03 1.01
N PRO A 149 -19.90 -4.36 0.92
CA PRO A 149 -19.65 -5.07 -0.34
C PRO A 149 -20.46 -4.55 -1.52
N GLN A 150 -21.64 -3.98 -1.25
CA GLN A 150 -22.54 -3.42 -2.25
C GLN A 150 -22.10 -2.06 -2.79
N THR A 151 -21.38 -1.29 -1.99
CA THR A 151 -20.91 0.07 -2.34
C THR A 151 -19.46 0.11 -2.79
N LEU A 152 -18.74 -1.01 -2.69
CA LEU A 152 -17.31 -1.11 -3.05
C LEU A 152 -17.15 -1.65 -4.48
N PRO A 153 -16.74 -0.82 -5.47
CA PRO A 153 -16.62 -1.26 -6.86
C PRO A 153 -15.68 -2.45 -7.05
N GLU A 154 -14.59 -2.48 -6.30
CA GLU A 154 -13.56 -3.52 -6.36
C GLU A 154 -14.07 -4.90 -5.87
N ALA A 155 -15.13 -4.94 -5.06
CA ALA A 155 -15.66 -6.20 -4.51
C ALA A 155 -16.10 -7.20 -5.61
N SER A 156 -16.67 -6.70 -6.71
CA SER A 156 -17.06 -7.56 -7.83
C SER A 156 -15.85 -8.17 -8.54
N THR A 157 -14.76 -7.41 -8.67
CA THR A 157 -13.51 -7.89 -9.27
C THR A 157 -12.87 -8.97 -8.39
N VAL A 158 -12.78 -8.72 -7.07
CA VAL A 158 -12.23 -9.68 -6.10
C VAL A 158 -12.99 -11.00 -6.13
N LYS A 159 -14.31 -10.96 -6.15
CA LYS A 159 -15.16 -12.17 -6.21
C LYS A 159 -14.98 -12.98 -7.49
N LYS A 160 -14.72 -12.35 -8.64
CA LYS A 160 -14.54 -13.04 -9.92
C LYS A 160 -13.39 -14.04 -9.91
N TYR A 161 -12.29 -13.76 -9.20
CA TYR A 161 -11.15 -14.67 -9.10
C TYR A 161 -11.14 -15.49 -7.79
N GLY A 162 -12.18 -15.38 -6.95
CA GLY A 162 -12.35 -16.19 -5.73
C GLY A 162 -11.68 -15.60 -4.48
N GLY A 163 -11.29 -14.32 -4.51
CA GLY A 163 -10.75 -13.63 -3.34
C GLY A 163 -11.84 -13.16 -2.37
N ASP A 164 -11.41 -12.83 -1.16
CA ASP A 164 -12.24 -12.29 -0.09
C ASP A 164 -12.06 -10.76 0.05
N VAL A 165 -13.08 -10.07 0.56
CA VAL A 165 -13.00 -8.66 0.95
C VAL A 165 -13.14 -8.55 2.45
N PHE A 166 -12.22 -7.83 3.10
CA PHE A 166 -12.24 -7.58 4.53
C PHE A 166 -12.21 -6.08 4.82
N PHE A 167 -13.10 -5.63 5.69
CA PHE A 167 -13.20 -4.24 6.12
C PHE A 167 -12.46 -4.06 7.45
N CYS A 168 -11.38 -3.28 7.42
CA CYS A 168 -10.60 -2.97 8.61
C CYS A 168 -11.15 -1.75 9.34
N SER A 169 -10.96 -1.72 10.64
CA SER A 169 -11.32 -0.59 11.49
C SER A 169 -10.49 0.65 11.15
N ILE A 170 -11.11 1.83 11.21
CA ILE A 170 -10.43 3.12 11.08
C ILE A 170 -10.21 3.72 12.46
N LEU A 171 -9.01 4.23 12.70
CA LEU A 171 -8.73 5.02 13.89
C LEU A 171 -9.28 6.43 13.71
N GLU A 172 -10.32 6.77 14.46
CA GLU A 172 -10.99 8.07 14.40
C GLU A 172 -10.03 9.25 14.66
N GLY A 173 -10.31 10.39 14.05
CA GLY A 173 -9.57 11.64 14.24
C GLY A 173 -8.16 11.64 13.62
N LYS A 174 -7.81 10.65 12.79
CA LYS A 174 -6.53 10.58 12.09
C LYS A 174 -6.73 10.65 10.57
N SER A 175 -6.29 11.76 9.96
CA SER A 175 -6.33 11.92 8.51
C SER A 175 -5.19 12.80 8.02
N THR A 176 -4.76 12.58 6.78
CA THR A 176 -3.77 13.42 6.10
C THR A 176 -4.27 14.87 5.99
N THR A 177 -5.54 15.07 5.67
CA THR A 177 -6.16 16.42 5.60
C THR A 177 -6.05 17.13 6.94
N GLY A 178 -6.40 16.46 8.04
CA GLY A 178 -6.27 17.07 9.37
C GLY A 178 -4.83 17.44 9.76
N ILE A 179 -3.82 16.69 9.28
CA ILE A 179 -2.40 17.04 9.47
C ILE A 179 -2.06 18.31 8.68
N ILE A 180 -2.46 18.38 7.42
CA ILE A 180 -2.22 19.54 6.54
C ILE A 180 -2.87 20.77 7.15
N ASP A 181 -4.13 20.70 7.54
CA ASP A 181 -4.88 21.80 8.15
C ASP A 181 -4.22 22.29 9.44
N ALA A 182 -3.75 21.38 10.29
CA ALA A 182 -3.04 21.73 11.52
C ALA A 182 -1.71 22.47 11.25
N VAL A 183 -0.98 22.07 10.20
CA VAL A 183 0.26 22.76 9.78
C VAL A 183 -0.06 24.17 9.31
N PHE A 184 -1.07 24.36 8.45
CA PHE A 184 -1.50 25.68 7.97
C PHE A 184 -1.98 26.59 9.10
N PHE A 185 -2.81 26.08 10.00
CA PHE A 185 -3.32 26.83 11.14
C PHE A 185 -2.20 27.30 12.08
N ASN A 186 -1.24 26.42 12.37
CA ASN A 186 -0.10 26.79 13.22
C ASN A 186 0.84 27.80 12.54
N ARG A 187 0.96 27.76 11.22
CA ARG A 187 1.73 28.71 10.43
C ARG A 187 1.14 30.11 10.46
N GLN A 188 -0.18 30.23 10.28
CA GLN A 188 -0.91 31.49 10.40
C GLN A 188 -0.79 32.09 11.80
N LYS A 189 -0.92 31.30 12.85
CA LYS A 189 -0.73 31.79 14.24
C LYS A 189 0.66 32.36 14.52
N LYS A 190 1.69 31.87 13.81
CA LYS A 190 3.07 32.34 13.96
C LYS A 190 3.42 33.50 13.04
N GLY A 191 2.46 34.00 12.22
CA GLY A 191 2.70 35.11 11.26
C GLY A 191 3.74 34.77 10.17
N LEU A 192 3.93 33.48 9.85
CA LEU A 192 4.87 33.06 8.82
C LEU A 192 4.26 33.22 7.42
N PRO A 193 5.01 33.63 6.39
CA PRO A 193 4.50 33.84 5.04
C PRO A 193 3.95 32.55 4.43
N GLU A 194 2.97 32.68 3.51
CA GLU A 194 2.24 31.53 2.91
C GLU A 194 3.09 30.67 1.99
N SER A 195 4.21 31.18 1.46
CA SER A 195 5.13 30.40 0.61
C SER A 195 6.57 30.87 0.77
N ALA A 196 7.47 29.96 0.82
CA ALA A 196 8.82 30.14 0.29
C ALA A 196 8.92 29.35 -1.01
#